data_3e45016d39fa5af0eae5c384107c265f
#
_entry.id   3e45016d39fa5af0eae5c384107c265f
#
_cell.length_a   1.000
_cell.length_b   1.000
_cell.length_c   1.000
_cell.angle_alpha   90.00
_cell.angle_beta   90.00
_cell.angle_gamma   90.00
#
_symmetry.space_group_name_H-M   'P 1'
#
loop_
_entity.id
_entity.type
_entity.pdbx_description
1 polymer ?
#
loop_
_entity_poly.entity_id
_entity_poly.type
_entity_poly.pdbx_seq_one_letter_code
_entity_poly.pdbx_strand_id
1 'polypeptide(L)'
;ARTPAQAAVGFLQGCDPSLWRPRLDERRTWMAQSMIDHGLNTPRTSSMGRLFDTRSALCGFVGSMSFEGQAAMELEALAWHDDIAPSFGTDGLLHHDDARRALDHGYPLPHRGGVWDPTGLLRPLLEDLQDGALAFRVALRFHAGLANAVRDAALVHAARMRVDAVALSGGVWQNR
;
A
#
# COMPACT_ATOMS: atom_id res chain seq x y z
N ALA A 1 14.21 -0.44 -6.03
CA ALA A 1 14.34 -1.90 -5.99
C ALA A 1 13.55 -2.50 -7.15
N ARG A 2 14.15 -3.49 -7.85
CA ARG A 2 13.42 -4.20 -8.92
C ARG A 2 12.59 -5.37 -8.39
N THR A 3 12.71 -5.66 -7.11
CA THR A 3 12.09 -6.83 -6.48
C THR A 3 11.20 -6.38 -5.32
N PRO A 4 9.87 -6.42 -5.47
CA PRO A 4 8.91 -6.03 -4.43
C PRO A 4 9.12 -6.74 -3.10
N ALA A 5 9.45 -8.04 -3.11
CA ALA A 5 9.73 -8.80 -1.90
C ALA A 5 10.85 -8.21 -1.04
N GLN A 6 11.88 -7.60 -1.64
CA GLN A 6 12.97 -6.96 -0.88
C GLN A 6 12.48 -5.69 -0.14
N ALA A 7 11.62 -4.90 -0.79
CA ALA A 7 10.97 -3.76 -0.14
C ALA A 7 10.07 -4.24 1.02
N ALA A 8 9.32 -5.32 0.80
CA ALA A 8 8.45 -5.92 1.79
C ALA A 8 9.21 -6.30 3.06
N VAL A 9 10.34 -7.01 2.96
CA VAL A 9 11.16 -7.38 4.12
C VAL A 9 11.55 -6.14 4.95
N GLY A 10 11.93 -5.04 4.29
CA GLY A 10 12.28 -3.79 4.97
C GLY A 10 11.12 -3.15 5.73
N PHE A 11 9.94 -3.09 5.13
CA PHE A 11 8.75 -2.50 5.78
C PHE A 11 8.15 -3.39 6.88
N LEU A 12 8.36 -4.71 6.80
CA LEU A 12 7.77 -5.69 7.70
C LEU A 12 8.62 -6.02 8.93
N GLN A 13 9.76 -5.35 9.14
CA GLN A 13 10.64 -5.57 10.29
C GLN A 13 9.93 -5.37 11.64
N GLY A 14 8.90 -4.53 11.70
CA GLY A 14 8.09 -4.30 12.92
C GLY A 14 6.85 -5.18 13.04
N CYS A 15 6.64 -6.14 12.12
CA CYS A 15 5.50 -7.06 12.10
C CYS A 15 5.94 -8.47 12.47
N ASP A 16 5.01 -9.29 12.97
CA ASP A 16 5.27 -10.69 13.29
C ASP A 16 5.70 -11.46 12.02
N PRO A 17 6.92 -12.04 12.01
CA PRO A 17 7.43 -12.76 10.84
C PRO A 17 6.57 -13.95 10.41
N SER A 18 5.84 -14.59 11.33
CA SER A 18 4.97 -15.72 11.02
C SER A 18 3.82 -15.35 10.08
N LEU A 19 3.38 -14.08 10.09
CA LEU A 19 2.29 -13.57 9.27
C LEU A 19 2.68 -13.30 7.82
N TRP A 20 3.94 -12.95 7.55
CA TRP A 20 4.36 -12.49 6.24
C TRP A 20 5.43 -13.34 5.55
N ARG A 21 6.31 -14.02 6.30
CA ARG A 21 7.36 -14.87 5.69
C ARG A 21 6.83 -15.96 4.77
N PRO A 22 5.75 -16.67 5.10
CA PRO A 22 5.21 -17.71 4.21
C PRO A 22 4.64 -17.17 2.88
N ARG A 23 4.44 -15.86 2.78
CA ARG A 23 3.86 -15.20 1.59
C ARG A 23 4.92 -14.71 0.61
N LEU A 24 6.17 -14.69 1.01
CA LEU A 24 7.28 -14.19 0.21
C LEU A 24 8.20 -15.35 -0.21
N ASP A 25 8.90 -15.15 -1.32
CA ASP A 25 9.94 -16.09 -1.75
C ASP A 25 11.03 -16.22 -0.67
N GLU A 26 11.25 -17.44 -0.20
CA GLU A 26 12.13 -17.73 0.94
C GLU A 26 13.57 -17.26 0.70
N ARG A 27 14.13 -17.56 -0.50
CA ARG A 27 15.50 -17.19 -0.84
C ARG A 27 15.68 -15.68 -0.89
N ARG A 28 14.74 -14.96 -1.50
CA ARG A 28 14.80 -13.49 -1.59
C ARG A 28 14.59 -12.85 -0.22
N THR A 29 13.71 -13.41 0.60
CA THR A 29 13.47 -12.98 1.97
C THR A 29 14.72 -13.13 2.82
N TRP A 30 15.36 -14.30 2.76
CA TRP A 30 16.61 -14.54 3.47
C TRP A 30 17.72 -13.59 3.03
N MET A 31 17.90 -13.40 1.72
CA MET A 31 18.89 -12.48 1.17
C MET A 31 18.64 -11.04 1.63
N ALA A 32 17.40 -10.56 1.54
CA ALA A 32 17.04 -9.21 1.96
C ALA A 32 17.26 -9.00 3.46
N GLN A 33 16.89 -9.99 4.28
CA GLN A 33 17.13 -9.95 5.72
C GLN A 33 18.62 -9.89 6.03
N SER A 34 19.43 -10.74 5.40
CA SER A 34 20.89 -10.74 5.57
C SER A 34 21.52 -9.39 5.18
N MET A 35 21.03 -8.76 4.12
CA MET A 35 21.49 -7.43 3.71
C MET A 35 21.14 -6.37 4.77
N ILE A 36 19.95 -6.44 5.36
CA ILE A 36 19.52 -5.52 6.43
C ILE A 36 20.40 -5.72 7.68
N ASP A 37 20.59 -6.94 8.11
CA ASP A 37 21.34 -7.29 9.32
C ASP A 37 22.81 -6.83 9.24
N HIS A 38 23.38 -6.82 8.03
CA HIS A 38 24.76 -6.38 7.78
C HIS A 38 24.87 -4.93 7.29
N GLY A 39 23.77 -4.21 7.14
CA GLY A 39 23.75 -2.83 6.63
C GLY A 39 24.21 -2.70 5.17
N LEU A 40 24.09 -3.77 4.36
CA LEU A 40 24.59 -3.81 3.00
C LEU A 40 23.54 -3.34 2.01
N ASN A 41 23.78 -2.20 1.37
CA ASN A 41 22.90 -1.62 0.33
C ASN A 41 21.42 -1.53 0.75
N THR A 42 21.19 -1.12 1.99
CA THR A 42 19.86 -0.98 2.59
C THR A 42 19.56 0.47 2.99
N PRO A 43 19.46 1.40 2.01
CA PRO A 43 19.13 2.77 2.32
C PRO A 43 17.73 2.88 2.93
N ARG A 44 17.58 3.76 3.91
CA ARG A 44 16.24 4.09 4.44
C ARG A 44 15.43 4.82 3.37
N THR A 45 14.15 4.51 3.29
CA THR A 45 13.24 5.12 2.32
C THR A 45 11.95 5.59 2.99
N SER A 46 11.41 6.70 2.50
CA SER A 46 10.06 7.21 2.80
C SER A 46 9.15 7.12 1.57
N SER A 47 9.56 6.34 0.56
CA SER A 47 8.83 6.24 -0.70
C SER A 47 7.51 5.50 -0.54
N MET A 48 6.40 6.15 -0.88
CA MET A 48 5.08 5.53 -0.95
C MET A 48 5.06 4.39 -2.00
N GLY A 49 5.77 4.53 -3.11
CA GLY A 49 5.91 3.47 -4.11
C GLY A 49 6.49 2.17 -3.55
N ARG A 50 7.39 2.26 -2.56
CA ARG A 50 7.91 1.06 -1.88
C ARG A 50 6.88 0.40 -0.97
N LEU A 51 5.94 1.15 -0.44
CA LEU A 51 4.80 0.60 0.29
C LEU A 51 3.83 -0.15 -0.65
N PHE A 52 3.60 0.37 -1.86
CA PHE A 52 2.87 -0.35 -2.91
C PHE A 52 3.58 -1.65 -3.31
N ASP A 53 4.90 -1.65 -3.49
CA ASP A 53 5.67 -2.86 -3.75
C ASP A 53 5.50 -3.90 -2.64
N THR A 54 5.59 -3.45 -1.38
CA THR A 54 5.39 -4.32 -0.20
C THR A 54 4.04 -4.99 -0.26
N ARG A 55 3.00 -4.22 -0.52
CA ARG A 55 1.64 -4.71 -0.59
C ARG A 55 1.45 -5.69 -1.75
N SER A 56 1.97 -5.36 -2.92
CA SER A 56 1.89 -6.22 -4.10
C SER A 56 2.57 -7.58 -3.85
N ALA A 57 3.74 -7.58 -3.20
CA ALA A 57 4.43 -8.82 -2.84
C ALA A 57 3.61 -9.69 -1.88
N LEU A 58 2.94 -9.10 -0.88
CA LEU A 58 2.08 -9.81 0.05
C LEU A 58 0.82 -10.39 -0.62
N CYS A 59 0.39 -9.80 -1.72
CA CYS A 59 -0.75 -10.27 -2.53
C CYS A 59 -0.40 -11.22 -3.66
N GLY A 60 0.84 -11.73 -3.68
CA GLY A 60 1.25 -12.78 -4.61
C GLY A 60 2.06 -12.30 -5.81
N PHE A 61 2.51 -11.05 -5.86
CA PHE A 61 3.49 -10.65 -6.87
C PHE A 61 4.83 -11.35 -6.61
N VAL A 62 5.10 -12.39 -7.37
CA VAL A 62 6.34 -13.19 -7.28
C VAL A 62 7.24 -12.87 -8.46
N GLY A 63 8.11 -11.91 -8.36
CA GLY A 63 8.97 -11.64 -9.50
C GLY A 63 9.85 -10.42 -9.34
N SER A 64 10.48 -10.05 -10.44
CA SER A 64 11.17 -8.78 -10.61
C SER A 64 10.36 -7.90 -11.54
N MET A 65 10.24 -6.63 -11.22
CA MET A 65 9.56 -5.65 -12.07
C MET A 65 10.37 -5.43 -13.37
N SER A 66 9.67 -5.40 -14.48
CA SER A 66 10.25 -5.09 -15.81
C SER A 66 10.31 -3.57 -16.02
N PHE A 67 9.39 -2.81 -15.41
CA PHE A 67 9.31 -1.35 -15.49
C PHE A 67 8.89 -0.74 -14.15
N GLU A 68 9.10 0.55 -14.01
CA GLU A 68 8.74 1.30 -12.81
C GLU A 68 7.22 1.38 -12.63
N GLY A 69 6.75 1.12 -11.40
CA GLY A 69 5.32 1.16 -11.07
C GLY A 69 4.54 -0.11 -11.40
N GLN A 70 5.15 -1.13 -12.03
CA GLN A 70 4.46 -2.38 -12.38
C GLN A 70 3.71 -2.99 -11.21
N ALA A 71 4.35 -3.11 -10.04
CA ALA A 71 3.71 -3.70 -8.86
C ALA A 71 2.49 -2.89 -8.38
N ALA A 72 2.54 -1.57 -8.51
CA ALA A 72 1.40 -0.71 -8.17
C ALA A 72 0.25 -0.87 -9.17
N MET A 73 0.56 -0.96 -10.48
CA MET A 73 -0.44 -1.17 -11.53
C MET A 73 -1.13 -2.54 -11.40
N GLU A 74 -0.37 -3.59 -11.09
CA GLU A 74 -0.96 -4.92 -10.86
C GLU A 74 -1.81 -4.95 -9.60
N LEU A 75 -1.42 -4.22 -8.57
CA LEU A 75 -2.23 -4.06 -7.36
C LEU A 75 -3.52 -3.29 -7.62
N GLU A 76 -3.45 -2.25 -8.43
CA GLU A 76 -4.62 -1.51 -8.90
C GLU A 76 -5.57 -2.43 -9.67
N ALA A 77 -5.06 -3.14 -10.68
CA ALA A 77 -5.85 -4.11 -11.45
C ALA A 77 -6.50 -5.18 -10.55
N LEU A 78 -5.79 -5.61 -9.50
CA LEU A 78 -6.34 -6.55 -8.52
C LEU A 78 -7.49 -5.94 -7.69
N ALA A 79 -7.43 -4.65 -7.37
CA ALA A 79 -8.50 -3.97 -6.64
C ALA A 79 -9.79 -3.81 -7.47
N TRP A 80 -9.67 -3.89 -8.81
CA TRP A 80 -10.76 -3.76 -9.78
C TRP A 80 -11.41 -5.09 -10.16
N HIS A 81 -11.47 -6.07 -9.31
CA HIS A 81 -12.07 -7.36 -9.63
C HIS A 81 -13.57 -7.20 -9.94
N ASP A 82 -14.02 -7.77 -11.06
CA ASP A 82 -15.35 -7.57 -11.66
C ASP A 82 -16.54 -7.82 -10.72
N ASP A 83 -16.39 -8.69 -9.73
CA ASP A 83 -17.46 -9.03 -8.79
C ASP A 83 -17.72 -7.97 -7.71
N ILE A 84 -16.81 -6.99 -7.54
CA ILE A 84 -16.90 -5.96 -6.51
C ILE A 84 -16.40 -4.60 -7.06
N ALA A 85 -16.16 -4.53 -8.36
CA ALA A 85 -15.84 -3.25 -8.98
C ALA A 85 -16.93 -2.24 -8.61
N PRO A 86 -16.58 -1.15 -7.93
CA PRO A 86 -17.56 -0.10 -7.67
C PRO A 86 -18.18 0.31 -9.01
N SER A 87 -19.48 0.49 -9.03
CA SER A 87 -20.14 0.94 -10.25
C SER A 87 -19.62 2.33 -10.63
N PHE A 88 -19.00 2.42 -11.81
CA PHE A 88 -18.60 3.71 -12.36
C PHE A 88 -19.76 4.33 -13.12
N GLY A 89 -19.93 5.63 -12.93
CA GLY A 89 -20.76 6.41 -13.84
C GLY A 89 -20.21 6.37 -15.27
N THR A 90 -21.01 6.79 -16.23
CA THR A 90 -20.61 6.92 -17.64
C THR A 90 -19.44 7.88 -17.87
N ASP A 91 -19.08 8.68 -16.86
CA ASP A 91 -17.93 9.58 -16.79
C ASP A 91 -16.65 8.90 -16.26
N GLY A 92 -16.70 7.60 -15.94
CA GLY A 92 -15.58 6.84 -15.40
C GLY A 92 -15.23 7.17 -13.94
N LEU A 93 -16.11 7.88 -13.23
CA LEU A 93 -15.97 8.20 -11.82
C LEU A 93 -16.70 7.19 -10.95
N LEU A 94 -16.13 6.87 -9.80
CA LEU A 94 -16.78 6.10 -8.75
C LEU A 94 -18.09 6.78 -8.33
N HIS A 95 -19.18 6.02 -8.28
CA HIS A 95 -20.37 6.54 -7.63
C HIS A 95 -20.06 6.93 -6.18
N HIS A 96 -20.55 8.09 -5.76
CA HIS A 96 -20.24 8.70 -4.47
C HIS A 96 -20.48 7.75 -3.28
N ASP A 97 -21.52 6.91 -3.35
CA ASP A 97 -21.87 5.97 -2.28
C ASP A 97 -20.91 4.77 -2.22
N ASP A 98 -20.42 4.29 -3.36
CA ASP A 98 -19.46 3.19 -3.43
C ASP A 98 -18.06 3.65 -2.99
N ALA A 99 -17.66 4.85 -3.39
CA ALA A 99 -16.43 5.48 -2.92
C ALA A 99 -16.46 5.66 -1.38
N ARG A 100 -17.58 6.12 -0.85
CA ARG A 100 -17.76 6.29 0.60
C ARG A 100 -17.63 4.96 1.35
N ARG A 101 -18.32 3.91 0.89
CA ARG A 101 -18.24 2.57 1.50
C ARG A 101 -16.81 2.01 1.47
N ALA A 102 -16.10 2.19 0.34
CA ALA A 102 -14.72 1.76 0.23
C ALA A 102 -13.83 2.49 1.25
N LEU A 103 -13.98 3.81 1.38
CA LEU A 103 -13.23 4.64 2.32
C LEU A 103 -13.49 4.26 3.79
N ASP A 104 -14.73 3.89 4.14
CA ASP A 104 -15.09 3.51 5.52
C ASP A 104 -14.37 2.23 5.98
N HIS A 105 -13.89 1.41 5.07
CA HIS A 105 -13.19 0.14 5.35
C HIS A 105 -11.68 0.18 5.12
N GLY A 106 -11.10 1.35 4.86
CA GLY A 106 -9.66 1.51 4.64
C GLY A 106 -8.82 1.11 5.85
N TYR A 107 -7.62 0.53 5.60
CA TYR A 107 -6.67 0.28 6.68
C TYR A 107 -6.16 1.60 7.28
N PRO A 108 -6.00 1.67 8.60
CA PRO A 108 -5.50 2.88 9.24
C PRO A 108 -4.03 3.12 8.85
N LEU A 109 -3.69 4.35 8.49
CA LEU A 109 -2.32 4.79 8.30
C LEU A 109 -2.05 5.98 9.24
N PRO A 110 -1.62 5.72 10.48
CA PRO A 110 -1.43 6.75 11.48
C PRO A 110 -0.38 7.79 11.08
N HIS A 111 -0.69 9.06 11.32
CA HIS A 111 0.22 10.17 11.10
C HIS A 111 0.67 10.74 12.43
N ARG A 112 1.98 10.68 12.71
CA ARG A 112 2.55 11.17 13.96
C ARG A 112 3.82 11.97 13.68
N GLY A 113 3.88 13.19 14.20
CA GLY A 113 5.07 14.04 14.07
C GLY A 113 5.50 14.33 12.63
N GLY A 114 4.56 14.41 11.69
CA GLY A 114 4.86 14.65 10.27
C GLY A 114 5.19 13.39 9.45
N VAL A 115 5.11 12.21 10.04
CA VAL A 115 5.44 10.94 9.40
C VAL A 115 4.26 9.98 9.49
N TRP A 116 3.95 9.27 8.39
CA TRP A 116 3.01 8.15 8.41
C TRP A 116 3.71 6.87 8.88
N ASP A 117 3.07 6.16 9.80
CA ASP A 117 3.54 4.88 10.31
C ASP A 117 2.93 3.72 9.50
N PRO A 118 3.69 3.09 8.61
CA PRO A 118 3.17 2.00 7.79
C PRO A 118 2.79 0.76 8.59
N THR A 119 3.31 0.58 9.81
CA THR A 119 3.00 -0.57 10.66
C THR A 119 1.52 -0.61 11.02
N GLY A 120 0.91 0.56 11.23
CA GLY A 120 -0.53 0.68 11.51
C GLY A 120 -1.41 0.17 10.36
N LEU A 121 -0.94 0.26 9.13
CA LEU A 121 -1.62 -0.26 7.95
C LEU A 121 -1.28 -1.73 7.69
N LEU A 122 -0.01 -2.10 7.83
CA LEU A 122 0.48 -3.42 7.46
C LEU A 122 0.00 -4.52 8.41
N ARG A 123 -0.10 -4.22 9.71
CA ARG A 123 -0.53 -5.22 10.69
C ARG A 123 -1.94 -5.75 10.42
N PRO A 124 -3.01 -4.93 10.38
CA PRO A 124 -4.36 -5.43 10.10
C PRO A 124 -4.49 -6.03 8.69
N LEU A 125 -3.68 -5.57 7.75
CA LEU A 125 -3.60 -6.15 6.42
C LEU A 125 -3.07 -7.60 6.46
N LEU A 126 -2.04 -7.87 7.26
CA LEU A 126 -1.48 -9.21 7.43
C LEU A 126 -2.47 -10.14 8.16
N GLU A 127 -3.19 -9.62 9.16
CA GLU A 127 -4.26 -10.33 9.87
C GLU A 127 -5.37 -10.75 8.90
N ASP A 128 -5.87 -9.83 8.08
CA ASP A 128 -6.85 -10.13 7.04
C ASP A 128 -6.39 -11.24 6.08
N LEU A 129 -5.14 -11.15 5.63
CA LEU A 129 -4.56 -12.16 4.75
C LEU A 129 -4.43 -13.51 5.46
N GLN A 130 -4.13 -13.54 6.75
CA GLN A 130 -4.07 -14.77 7.55
C GLN A 130 -5.45 -15.39 7.70
N ASP A 131 -6.47 -14.59 7.91
CA ASP A 131 -7.86 -15.00 8.04
C ASP A 131 -8.50 -15.40 6.69
N GLY A 132 -7.72 -15.41 5.62
CA GLY A 132 -8.15 -15.86 4.30
C GLY A 132 -8.90 -14.80 3.49
N ALA A 133 -8.78 -13.53 3.84
CA ALA A 133 -9.36 -12.44 3.05
C ALA A 133 -8.83 -12.47 1.63
N LEU A 134 -9.73 -12.28 0.67
CA LEU A 134 -9.40 -12.28 -0.75
C LEU A 134 -8.47 -11.11 -1.10
N ALA A 135 -7.46 -11.37 -1.91
CA ALA A 135 -6.41 -10.40 -2.23
C ALA A 135 -6.96 -9.08 -2.79
N PHE A 136 -8.02 -9.12 -3.59
CA PHE A 136 -8.66 -7.91 -4.12
C PHE A 136 -9.29 -7.04 -3.02
N ARG A 137 -9.96 -7.64 -2.02
CA ARG A 137 -10.53 -6.89 -0.88
C ARG A 137 -9.45 -6.18 -0.08
N VAL A 138 -8.36 -6.89 0.16
CA VAL A 138 -7.20 -6.32 0.86
C VAL A 138 -6.56 -5.21 0.01
N ALA A 139 -6.52 -5.34 -1.34
CA ALA A 139 -6.06 -4.29 -2.25
C ALA A 139 -6.95 -3.05 -2.16
N LEU A 140 -8.27 -3.20 -2.23
CA LEU A 140 -9.22 -2.10 -2.12
C LEU A 140 -9.09 -1.37 -0.77
N ARG A 141 -9.04 -2.12 0.35
CA ARG A 141 -8.86 -1.54 1.70
C ARG A 141 -7.53 -0.79 1.85
N PHE A 142 -6.48 -1.25 1.19
CA PHE A 142 -5.19 -0.57 1.16
C PHE A 142 -5.29 0.79 0.47
N HIS A 143 -5.87 0.84 -0.74
CA HIS A 143 -6.06 2.10 -1.47
C HIS A 143 -6.95 3.07 -0.69
N ALA A 144 -8.05 2.59 -0.13
CA ALA A 144 -8.93 3.38 0.71
C ALA A 144 -8.21 3.96 1.95
N GLY A 145 -7.36 3.16 2.60
CA GLY A 145 -6.56 3.61 3.74
C GLY A 145 -5.59 4.73 3.38
N LEU A 146 -4.93 4.62 2.23
CA LEU A 146 -4.05 5.69 1.72
C LEU A 146 -4.83 6.95 1.38
N ALA A 147 -5.97 6.81 0.68
CA ALA A 147 -6.82 7.95 0.33
C ALA A 147 -7.30 8.70 1.57
N ASN A 148 -7.75 7.97 2.60
CA ASN A 148 -8.16 8.54 3.88
C ASN A 148 -6.99 9.30 4.56
N ALA A 149 -5.82 8.67 4.66
CA ALA A 149 -4.66 9.28 5.30
C ALA A 149 -4.25 10.58 4.63
N VAL A 150 -4.25 10.59 3.30
CA VAL A 150 -3.91 11.80 2.53
C VAL A 150 -4.97 12.87 2.67
N ARG A 151 -6.26 12.52 2.58
CA ARG A 151 -7.37 13.45 2.80
C ARG A 151 -7.24 14.13 4.16
N ASP A 152 -7.05 13.34 5.21
CA ASP A 152 -7.00 13.85 6.58
C ASP A 152 -5.77 14.76 6.79
N ALA A 153 -4.60 14.36 6.26
CA ALA A 153 -3.41 15.21 6.29
C ALA A 153 -3.61 16.50 5.49
N ALA A 154 -4.21 16.41 4.30
CA ALA A 154 -4.49 17.59 3.46
C ALA A 154 -5.40 18.59 4.18
N LEU A 155 -6.49 18.12 4.80
CA LEU A 155 -7.40 18.97 5.57
C LEU A 155 -6.72 19.66 6.75
N VAL A 156 -5.91 18.93 7.51
CA VAL A 156 -5.16 19.50 8.64
C VAL A 156 -4.15 20.56 8.17
N HIS A 157 -3.42 20.28 7.09
CA HIS A 157 -2.42 21.21 6.56
C HIS A 157 -3.07 22.43 5.91
N ALA A 158 -4.16 22.25 5.14
CA ALA A 158 -4.89 23.35 4.53
C ALA A 158 -5.43 24.32 5.59
N ALA A 159 -6.03 23.79 6.64
CA ALA A 159 -6.53 24.61 7.76
C ALA A 159 -5.39 25.36 8.48
N ARG A 160 -4.27 24.68 8.75
CA ARG A 160 -3.10 25.28 9.40
C ARG A 160 -2.44 26.37 8.57
N MET A 161 -2.34 26.16 7.27
CA MET A 161 -1.71 27.08 6.33
C MET A 161 -2.67 28.14 5.79
N ARG A 162 -3.97 28.02 6.07
CA ARG A 162 -5.04 28.88 5.57
C ARG A 162 -5.05 28.97 4.04
N VAL A 163 -4.97 27.79 3.39
CA VAL A 163 -5.07 27.67 1.93
C VAL A 163 -6.37 26.94 1.56
N ASP A 164 -6.95 27.32 0.42
CA ASP A 164 -8.24 26.80 -0.04
C ASP A 164 -8.08 25.63 -1.04
N ALA A 165 -6.84 25.35 -1.43
CA ALA A 165 -6.54 24.30 -2.42
C ALA A 165 -5.31 23.49 -2.02
N VAL A 166 -5.35 22.20 -2.34
CA VAL A 166 -4.23 21.26 -2.21
C VAL A 166 -4.01 20.62 -3.57
N ALA A 167 -2.78 20.70 -4.08
CA ALA A 167 -2.39 20.02 -5.30
C ALA A 167 -1.72 18.68 -4.97
N LEU A 168 -2.17 17.62 -5.63
CA LEU A 168 -1.57 16.29 -5.56
C LEU A 168 -0.76 16.05 -6.84
N SER A 169 0.48 15.57 -6.71
CA SER A 169 1.36 15.31 -7.85
C SER A 169 2.21 14.05 -7.66
N GLY A 170 2.69 13.50 -8.77
CA GLY A 170 3.52 12.29 -8.79
C GLY A 170 2.74 11.04 -9.17
N GLY A 171 3.48 9.96 -9.50
CA GLY A 171 2.92 8.72 -10.06
C GLY A 171 1.93 8.00 -9.16
N VAL A 172 2.00 8.17 -7.84
CA VAL A 172 1.06 7.57 -6.89
C VAL A 172 -0.39 7.99 -7.16
N TRP A 173 -0.60 9.23 -7.63
CA TRP A 173 -1.92 9.79 -7.91
C TRP A 173 -2.49 9.40 -9.28
N GLN A 174 -1.72 8.68 -10.08
CA GLN A 174 -2.17 8.08 -11.34
C GLN A 174 -2.80 6.70 -11.11
N ASN A 175 -2.59 6.12 -9.94
CA ASN A 175 -3.23 4.89 -9.50
C ASN A 175 -4.71 5.21 -9.14
N ARG A 176 -5.66 4.50 -9.72
CA ARG A 176 -7.11 4.76 -9.64
C ARG A 176 -7.78 3.89 -8.58
#